data_47056c6237574a086153d86374f2fdb4
#
_entry.id   47056c6237574a086153d86374f2fdb4
#
_cell.length_a   1.000
_cell.length_b   1.000
_cell.length_c   1.000
_cell.angle_alpha   90.00
_cell.angle_beta   90.00
_cell.angle_gamma   90.00
#
_symmetry.space_group_name_H-M   'P 1'
#
loop_
_entity.id
_entity.type
_entity.pdbx_description
1 polymer ?
#
loop_
_entity_poly.entity_id
_entity_poly.type
_entity_poly.pdbx_seq_one_letter_code
_entity_poly.pdbx_strand_id
1 'polypeptide(L)'
;MKSTPTRRFFLTALTALAAVFSFAVQATPETAFEDAARLFNAALGGETAAVDKAADAFDALLKAEPANPLLLAYAGASQAMKARTTLLPWKKMTYAEDGLAQIDKALALLAPAHETALVRGVPLALETRYVAANTFLAVPGFMNRGARGAKLLADVQA
;
A
#
# COMPACT_ATOMS: atom_id res chain seq x y z
N MET A 1 -42.77 31.07 70.89
CA MET A 1 -41.59 30.20 70.78
C MET A 1 -41.83 29.15 69.76
N LYS A 2 -41.45 29.38 68.52
CA LYS A 2 -41.38 28.37 67.47
C LYS A 2 -40.37 28.86 66.44
N SER A 3 -39.23 28.25 66.44
CA SER A 3 -38.12 28.48 65.48
C SER A 3 -38.42 27.83 64.12
N THR A 4 -38.37 28.61 63.08
CA THR A 4 -38.43 28.11 61.69
C THR A 4 -37.01 27.89 61.15
N PRO A 5 -36.68 26.74 60.52
CA PRO A 5 -35.39 26.54 59.90
C PRO A 5 -35.41 27.08 58.48
N THR A 6 -34.45 27.89 58.19
CA THR A 6 -34.13 28.44 56.85
C THR A 6 -33.66 27.35 55.90
N ARG A 7 -34.39 27.09 54.81
CA ARG A 7 -34.08 26.18 53.79
C ARG A 7 -33.05 26.83 52.84
N ARG A 8 -31.80 26.36 52.92
CA ARG A 8 -30.75 26.75 51.94
C ARG A 8 -30.91 25.90 50.69
N PHE A 9 -31.29 26.53 49.57
CA PHE A 9 -31.27 25.93 48.23
C PHE A 9 -29.83 25.91 47.72
N PHE A 10 -29.22 24.73 47.61
CA PHE A 10 -28.00 24.52 46.87
C PHE A 10 -28.38 24.36 45.40
N LEU A 11 -28.08 25.38 44.57
CA LEU A 11 -28.05 25.25 43.12
C LEU A 11 -26.78 24.51 42.76
N THR A 12 -26.88 23.23 42.41
CA THR A 12 -25.84 22.49 41.74
C THR A 12 -25.90 22.80 40.24
N ALA A 13 -24.98 23.63 39.77
CA ALA A 13 -24.76 23.84 38.34
C ALA A 13 -24.10 22.59 37.74
N LEU A 14 -24.88 21.82 36.99
CA LEU A 14 -24.40 20.67 36.21
C LEU A 14 -23.82 21.19 34.88
N THR A 15 -22.51 21.41 34.85
CA THR A 15 -21.78 21.69 33.61
C THR A 15 -21.67 20.40 32.78
N ALA A 16 -22.50 20.28 31.75
CA ALA A 16 -22.38 19.19 30.76
C ALA A 16 -21.17 19.48 29.87
N LEU A 17 -20.08 18.72 30.09
CA LEU A 17 -18.92 18.69 29.23
C LEU A 17 -19.27 17.86 27.98
N ALA A 18 -19.64 18.53 26.89
CA ALA A 18 -19.85 17.90 25.59
C ALA A 18 -18.49 17.45 25.04
N ALA A 19 -18.15 16.17 25.22
CA ALA A 19 -17.03 15.55 24.55
C ALA A 19 -17.35 15.43 23.06
N VAL A 20 -16.75 16.30 22.24
CA VAL A 20 -16.78 16.18 20.79
C VAL A 20 -15.89 15.01 20.41
N PHE A 21 -16.47 13.82 20.23
CA PHE A 21 -15.80 12.70 19.62
C PHE A 21 -15.62 13.01 18.13
N SER A 22 -14.43 13.50 17.75
CA SER A 22 -14.04 13.55 16.35
C SER A 22 -13.85 12.10 15.88
N PHE A 23 -14.83 11.56 15.17
CA PHE A 23 -14.65 10.32 14.43
C PHE A 23 -13.66 10.61 13.30
N ALA A 24 -12.41 10.25 13.48
CA ALA A 24 -11.49 10.13 12.37
C ALA A 24 -12.05 9.03 11.45
N VAL A 25 -12.52 9.42 10.26
CA VAL A 25 -12.89 8.46 9.21
C VAL A 25 -11.59 7.74 8.84
N GLN A 26 -11.39 6.57 9.38
CA GLN A 26 -10.30 5.71 8.95
C GLN A 26 -10.68 5.14 7.59
N ALA A 27 -9.82 5.38 6.59
CA ALA A 27 -9.99 4.76 5.28
C ALA A 27 -10.07 3.24 5.44
N THR A 28 -11.05 2.62 4.77
CA THR A 28 -11.13 1.16 4.74
C THR A 28 -9.88 0.61 4.01
N PRO A 29 -9.44 -0.62 4.27
CA PRO A 29 -8.30 -1.21 3.57
C PRO A 29 -8.42 -1.12 2.05
N GLU A 30 -9.62 -1.24 1.50
CA GLU A 30 -9.88 -1.14 0.07
C GLU A 30 -9.63 0.28 -0.46
N THR A 31 -10.16 1.32 0.21
CA THR A 31 -9.94 2.72 -0.22
C THR A 31 -8.47 3.11 -0.10
N ALA A 32 -7.76 2.63 0.92
CA ALA A 32 -6.32 2.88 1.07
C ALA A 32 -5.50 2.22 -0.05
N PHE A 33 -5.89 1.02 -0.48
CA PHE A 33 -5.27 0.36 -1.63
C PHE A 33 -5.53 1.12 -2.94
N GLU A 34 -6.76 1.59 -3.17
CA GLU A 34 -7.10 2.38 -4.35
C GLU A 34 -6.32 3.69 -4.42
N ASP A 35 -6.14 4.37 -3.28
CA ASP A 35 -5.34 5.59 -3.19
C ASP A 35 -3.87 5.32 -3.51
N ALA A 36 -3.30 4.25 -2.97
CA ALA A 36 -1.94 3.81 -3.27
C ALA A 36 -1.79 3.44 -4.76
N ALA A 37 -2.76 2.72 -5.33
CA ALA A 37 -2.75 2.33 -6.74
C ALA A 37 -2.85 3.54 -7.68
N ARG A 38 -3.59 4.59 -7.32
CA ARG A 38 -3.62 5.85 -8.09
C ARG A 38 -2.25 6.53 -8.10
N LEU A 39 -1.57 6.59 -6.96
CA LEU A 39 -0.21 7.14 -6.87
C LEU A 39 0.77 6.30 -7.71
N PHE A 40 0.66 4.98 -7.66
CA PHE A 40 1.47 4.09 -8.47
C PHE A 40 1.28 4.32 -9.97
N ASN A 41 0.01 4.44 -10.42
CA ASN A 41 -0.31 4.72 -11.82
C ASN A 41 0.20 6.09 -12.27
N ALA A 42 0.11 7.12 -11.43
CA ALA A 42 0.68 8.43 -11.69
C ALA A 42 2.23 8.36 -11.86
N ALA A 43 2.90 7.59 -10.99
CA ALA A 43 4.33 7.32 -11.09
C ALA A 43 4.71 6.58 -12.38
N LEU A 44 3.91 5.57 -12.79
CA LEU A 44 4.07 4.88 -14.08
C LEU A 44 3.89 5.83 -15.27
N GLY A 45 2.95 6.78 -15.17
CA GLY A 45 2.70 7.82 -16.15
C GLY A 45 3.79 8.89 -16.23
N GLY A 46 4.83 8.82 -15.38
CA GLY A 46 5.98 9.74 -15.41
C GLY A 46 5.95 10.83 -14.35
N GLU A 47 4.98 10.86 -13.45
CA GLU A 47 4.94 11.80 -12.33
C GLU A 47 5.96 11.39 -11.27
N THR A 48 7.16 11.97 -11.33
CA THR A 48 8.28 11.62 -10.44
C THR A 48 7.97 11.86 -8.96
N ALA A 49 7.18 12.90 -8.63
CA ALA A 49 6.74 13.19 -7.27
C ALA A 49 5.80 12.13 -6.69
N ALA A 50 5.17 11.32 -7.52
CA ALA A 50 4.29 10.23 -7.10
C ALA A 50 5.06 8.96 -6.71
N VAL A 51 6.31 8.80 -7.12
CA VAL A 51 7.11 7.58 -6.91
C VAL A 51 7.32 7.31 -5.41
N ASP A 52 7.82 8.29 -4.67
CA ASP A 52 8.05 8.13 -3.21
C ASP A 52 6.72 7.97 -2.47
N LYS A 53 5.69 8.71 -2.86
CA LYS A 53 4.36 8.61 -2.25
C LYS A 53 3.74 7.22 -2.46
N ALA A 54 3.89 6.64 -3.64
CA ALA A 54 3.42 5.28 -3.94
C ALA A 54 4.17 4.24 -3.08
N ALA A 55 5.49 4.36 -2.98
CA ALA A 55 6.31 3.48 -2.15
C ALA A 55 5.87 3.56 -0.68
N ASP A 56 5.76 4.76 -0.12
CA ASP A 56 5.35 4.96 1.27
C ASP A 56 3.92 4.42 1.55
N ALA A 57 3.00 4.60 0.59
CA ALA A 57 1.62 4.12 0.72
C ALA A 57 1.55 2.59 0.72
N PHE A 58 2.24 1.92 -0.21
CA PHE A 58 2.28 0.46 -0.22
C PHE A 58 3.07 -0.13 0.94
N ASP A 59 4.14 0.52 1.41
CA ASP A 59 4.87 0.12 2.62
C ASP A 59 3.98 0.22 3.86
N ALA A 60 3.11 1.22 3.95
CA ALA A 60 2.15 1.35 5.03
C ALA A 60 1.11 0.22 5.03
N LEU A 61 0.56 -0.12 3.85
CA LEU A 61 -0.36 -1.25 3.70
C LEU A 61 0.33 -2.59 4.02
N LEU A 62 1.57 -2.76 3.57
CA LEU A 62 2.35 -3.97 3.80
C LEU A 62 2.67 -4.19 5.29
N LYS A 63 2.79 -3.13 6.11
CA LYS A 63 2.94 -3.25 7.57
C LYS A 63 1.72 -3.89 8.22
N ALA A 64 0.52 -3.65 7.69
CA ALA A 64 -0.70 -4.27 8.18
C ALA A 64 -0.85 -5.73 7.71
N GLU A 65 -0.39 -6.03 6.48
CA GLU A 65 -0.51 -7.35 5.85
C GLU A 65 0.84 -7.81 5.23
N PRO A 66 1.85 -8.16 6.05
CA PRO A 66 3.23 -8.37 5.59
C PRO A 66 3.43 -9.61 4.71
N ALA A 67 2.44 -10.49 4.64
CA ALA A 67 2.45 -11.68 3.80
C ALA A 67 1.52 -11.58 2.58
N ASN A 68 0.88 -10.42 2.35
CA ASN A 68 0.01 -10.23 1.20
C ASN A 68 0.84 -10.10 -0.09
N PRO A 69 0.74 -11.07 -1.04
CA PRO A 69 1.60 -11.07 -2.23
C PRO A 69 1.34 -9.89 -3.16
N LEU A 70 0.10 -9.40 -3.24
CA LEU A 70 -0.20 -8.24 -4.08
C LEU A 70 0.45 -6.96 -3.54
N LEU A 71 0.37 -6.74 -2.24
CA LEU A 71 1.00 -5.58 -1.60
C LEU A 71 2.52 -5.64 -1.72
N LEU A 72 3.12 -6.84 -1.57
CA LEU A 72 4.57 -7.03 -1.81
C LEU A 72 4.96 -6.71 -3.25
N ALA A 73 4.15 -7.10 -4.23
CA ALA A 73 4.45 -6.82 -5.63
C ALA A 73 4.40 -5.30 -5.92
N TYR A 74 3.38 -4.60 -5.43
CA TYR A 74 3.27 -3.15 -5.61
C TYR A 74 4.34 -2.38 -4.83
N ALA A 75 4.64 -2.76 -3.58
CA ALA A 75 5.72 -2.16 -2.80
C ALA A 75 7.07 -2.35 -3.51
N GLY A 76 7.36 -3.56 -3.97
CA GLY A 76 8.59 -3.88 -4.70
C GLY A 76 8.69 -3.13 -6.03
N ALA A 77 7.60 -3.02 -6.78
CA ALA A 77 7.57 -2.24 -8.02
C ALA A 77 7.78 -0.74 -7.77
N SER A 78 7.15 -0.19 -6.73
CA SER A 78 7.35 1.21 -6.31
C SER A 78 8.79 1.47 -5.88
N GLN A 79 9.38 0.54 -5.12
CA GLN A 79 10.79 0.62 -4.71
C GLN A 79 11.72 0.57 -5.93
N ALA A 80 11.49 -0.32 -6.89
CA ALA A 80 12.26 -0.38 -8.13
C ALA A 80 12.14 0.91 -8.95
N MET A 81 10.98 1.57 -8.97
CA MET A 81 10.81 2.87 -9.63
C MET A 81 11.68 3.98 -9.02
N LYS A 82 11.98 3.94 -7.70
CA LYS A 82 12.89 4.91 -7.05
C LYS A 82 14.29 4.87 -7.66
N ALA A 83 14.72 3.73 -8.22
CA ALA A 83 15.98 3.63 -8.94
C ALA A 83 16.06 4.57 -10.17
N ARG A 84 14.91 4.90 -10.77
CA ARG A 84 14.82 5.79 -11.94
C ARG A 84 14.87 7.26 -11.55
N THR A 85 14.36 7.62 -10.37
CA THR A 85 14.20 9.02 -9.93
C THR A 85 15.33 9.49 -9.03
N THR A 86 16.06 8.58 -8.35
CA THR A 86 17.18 8.98 -7.49
C THR A 86 18.36 9.52 -8.30
N LEU A 87 18.94 10.60 -7.80
CA LEU A 87 20.16 11.19 -8.35
C LEU A 87 21.45 10.52 -7.81
N LEU A 88 21.32 9.62 -6.81
CA LEU A 88 22.44 8.98 -6.13
C LEU A 88 22.77 7.64 -6.81
N PRO A 89 23.89 7.52 -7.56
CA PRO A 89 24.19 6.33 -8.34
C PRO A 89 24.23 5.03 -7.52
N TRP A 90 24.76 5.08 -6.31
CA TRP A 90 24.83 3.92 -5.40
C TRP A 90 23.46 3.47 -4.90
N LYS A 91 22.49 4.38 -4.77
CA LYS A 91 21.11 4.02 -4.38
C LYS A 91 20.31 3.39 -5.52
N LYS A 92 20.67 3.67 -6.78
CA LYS A 92 19.95 3.10 -7.94
C LYS A 92 19.94 1.58 -7.88
N MET A 93 21.11 0.98 -7.67
CA MET A 93 21.22 -0.48 -7.61
C MET A 93 20.47 -1.04 -6.41
N THR A 94 20.67 -0.47 -5.24
CA THR A 94 19.99 -0.88 -4.00
C THR A 94 18.46 -0.85 -4.17
N TYR A 95 17.91 0.26 -4.66
CA TYR A 95 16.45 0.36 -4.87
C TYR A 95 15.92 -0.66 -5.88
N ALA A 96 16.66 -0.92 -6.95
CA ALA A 96 16.26 -1.91 -7.94
C ALA A 96 16.32 -3.34 -7.36
N GLU A 97 17.40 -3.71 -6.68
CA GLU A 97 17.60 -5.04 -6.09
C GLU A 97 16.59 -5.30 -4.96
N ASP A 98 16.39 -4.35 -4.04
CA ASP A 98 15.41 -4.45 -2.95
C ASP A 98 13.99 -4.63 -3.51
N GLY A 99 13.62 -3.83 -4.51
CA GLY A 99 12.33 -3.93 -5.16
C GLY A 99 12.12 -5.29 -5.84
N LEU A 100 13.14 -5.79 -6.57
CA LEU A 100 13.08 -7.10 -7.21
C LEU A 100 13.00 -8.25 -6.19
N ALA A 101 13.70 -8.14 -5.07
CA ALA A 101 13.64 -9.13 -3.99
C ALA A 101 12.22 -9.19 -3.36
N GLN A 102 11.56 -8.05 -3.18
CA GLN A 102 10.17 -8.02 -2.71
C GLN A 102 9.21 -8.68 -3.71
N ILE A 103 9.40 -8.44 -5.01
CA ILE A 103 8.61 -9.07 -6.08
C ILE A 103 8.86 -10.59 -6.12
N ASP A 104 10.10 -11.03 -5.99
CA ASP A 104 10.43 -12.46 -5.90
C ASP A 104 9.72 -13.12 -4.71
N LYS A 105 9.69 -12.45 -3.56
CA LYS A 105 8.95 -12.89 -2.37
C LYS A 105 7.44 -12.93 -2.64
N ALA A 106 6.89 -11.91 -3.31
CA ALA A 106 5.47 -11.87 -3.67
C ALA A 106 5.07 -13.09 -4.51
N LEU A 107 5.84 -13.39 -5.54
CA LEU A 107 5.60 -14.55 -6.42
C LEU A 107 5.74 -15.88 -5.67
N ALA A 108 6.67 -15.99 -4.71
CA ALA A 108 6.86 -17.19 -3.90
C ALA A 108 5.71 -17.42 -2.89
N LEU A 109 4.99 -16.38 -2.49
CA LEU A 109 3.85 -16.46 -1.58
C LEU A 109 2.52 -16.76 -2.28
N LEU A 110 2.48 -16.78 -3.61
CA LEU A 110 1.27 -17.13 -4.34
C LEU A 110 0.86 -18.58 -4.02
N ALA A 111 -0.43 -18.74 -3.69
CA ALA A 111 -1.06 -20.01 -3.34
C ALA A 111 -2.36 -20.19 -4.13
N PRO A 112 -2.90 -21.41 -4.25
CA PRO A 112 -4.14 -21.66 -5.00
C PRO A 112 -5.32 -20.76 -4.59
N ALA A 113 -5.42 -20.39 -3.31
CA ALA A 113 -6.45 -19.47 -2.83
C ALA A 113 -6.40 -18.08 -3.49
N HIS A 114 -5.21 -17.63 -3.91
CA HIS A 114 -5.03 -16.33 -4.58
C HIS A 114 -5.50 -16.32 -6.04
N GLU A 115 -5.72 -17.50 -6.65
CA GLU A 115 -6.26 -17.61 -8.01
C GLU A 115 -7.77 -17.26 -8.06
N THR A 116 -8.46 -17.40 -6.94
CA THR A 116 -9.90 -17.13 -6.83
C THR A 116 -10.24 -15.91 -5.98
N ALA A 117 -9.33 -15.47 -5.12
CA ALA A 117 -9.48 -14.24 -4.34
C ALA A 117 -9.45 -13.03 -5.27
N LEU A 118 -10.49 -12.20 -5.23
CA LEU A 118 -10.60 -11.04 -6.10
C LEU A 118 -10.21 -9.75 -5.37
N VAL A 119 -9.43 -8.92 -6.07
CA VAL A 119 -9.16 -7.53 -5.69
C VAL A 119 -9.60 -6.65 -6.85
N ARG A 120 -10.57 -5.76 -6.63
CA ARG A 120 -11.19 -4.92 -7.68
C ARG A 120 -11.72 -5.72 -8.88
N GLY A 121 -12.22 -6.93 -8.64
CA GLY A 121 -12.77 -7.81 -9.67
C GLY A 121 -11.71 -8.61 -10.46
N VAL A 122 -10.42 -8.50 -10.11
CA VAL A 122 -9.32 -9.24 -10.74
C VAL A 122 -8.76 -10.26 -9.75
N PRO A 123 -8.44 -11.51 -10.19
CA PRO A 123 -7.75 -12.46 -9.32
C PRO A 123 -6.44 -11.89 -8.78
N LEU A 124 -6.24 -12.00 -7.46
CA LEU A 124 -5.07 -11.46 -6.78
C LEU A 124 -3.77 -12.01 -7.37
N ALA A 125 -3.73 -13.30 -7.69
CA ALA A 125 -2.57 -13.93 -8.31
C ALA A 125 -2.27 -13.39 -9.70
N LEU A 126 -3.31 -13.11 -10.50
CA LEU A 126 -3.17 -12.55 -11.83
C LEU A 126 -2.57 -11.14 -11.78
N GLU A 127 -3.10 -10.28 -10.92
CA GLU A 127 -2.61 -8.91 -10.75
C GLU A 127 -1.18 -8.89 -10.19
N THR A 128 -0.88 -9.76 -9.22
CA THR A 128 0.48 -9.93 -8.69
C THR A 128 1.49 -10.29 -9.78
N ARG A 129 1.16 -11.28 -10.64
CA ARG A 129 2.01 -11.68 -11.78
C ARG A 129 2.16 -10.56 -12.80
N TYR A 130 1.10 -9.81 -13.07
CA TYR A 130 1.12 -8.69 -13.99
C TYR A 130 2.07 -7.58 -13.54
N VAL A 131 1.97 -7.17 -12.26
CA VAL A 131 2.86 -6.16 -11.66
C VAL A 131 4.31 -6.64 -11.70
N ALA A 132 4.56 -7.91 -11.35
CA ALA A 132 5.88 -8.52 -11.39
C ALA A 132 6.45 -8.56 -12.82
N ALA A 133 5.66 -8.98 -13.80
CA ALA A 133 6.06 -9.06 -15.22
C ALA A 133 6.52 -7.71 -15.74
N ASN A 134 5.68 -6.68 -15.54
CA ASN A 134 6.00 -5.32 -16.01
C ASN A 134 7.25 -4.75 -15.34
N THR A 135 7.43 -5.01 -14.04
CA THR A 135 8.63 -4.53 -13.34
C THR A 135 9.88 -5.24 -13.83
N PHE A 136 9.83 -6.57 -14.03
CA PHE A 136 10.96 -7.34 -14.57
C PHE A 136 11.35 -6.93 -16.00
N LEU A 137 10.37 -6.51 -16.81
CA LEU A 137 10.63 -6.00 -18.17
C LEU A 137 11.16 -4.56 -18.16
N ALA A 138 10.85 -3.78 -17.13
CA ALA A 138 11.27 -2.39 -17.03
C ALA A 138 12.68 -2.18 -16.46
N VAL A 139 13.26 -3.18 -15.79
CA VAL A 139 14.62 -3.08 -15.25
C VAL A 139 15.68 -3.33 -16.32
N PRO A 140 16.91 -2.78 -16.16
CA PRO A 140 17.97 -2.98 -17.13
C PRO A 140 18.30 -4.45 -17.40
N GLY A 141 18.63 -4.77 -18.65
CA GLY A 141 18.88 -6.15 -19.09
C GLY A 141 20.00 -6.89 -18.33
N PHE A 142 20.99 -6.17 -17.80
CA PHE A 142 22.06 -6.78 -17.00
C PHE A 142 21.56 -7.38 -15.66
N MET A 143 20.36 -7.01 -15.21
CA MET A 143 19.74 -7.60 -14.02
C MET A 143 19.10 -8.98 -14.30
N ASN A 144 19.12 -9.44 -15.54
CA ASN A 144 18.68 -10.76 -15.98
C ASN A 144 17.23 -11.13 -15.61
N ARG A 145 16.31 -10.16 -15.64
CA ARG A 145 14.89 -10.36 -15.31
C ARG A 145 13.98 -10.45 -16.52
N GLY A 146 14.42 -10.01 -17.70
CA GLY A 146 13.59 -9.87 -18.91
C GLY A 146 12.91 -11.16 -19.34
N ALA A 147 13.63 -12.30 -19.40
CA ALA A 147 13.05 -13.58 -19.80
C ALA A 147 11.95 -14.05 -18.83
N ARG A 148 12.16 -13.85 -17.52
CA ARG A 148 11.14 -14.17 -16.50
C ARG A 148 9.93 -13.25 -16.60
N GLY A 149 10.15 -11.95 -16.86
CA GLY A 149 9.07 -10.99 -17.09
C GLY A 149 8.22 -11.37 -18.31
N ALA A 150 8.85 -11.72 -19.42
CA ALA A 150 8.15 -12.15 -20.64
C ALA A 150 7.33 -13.43 -20.40
N LYS A 151 7.88 -14.41 -19.66
CA LYS A 151 7.14 -15.62 -19.32
C LYS A 151 5.91 -15.31 -18.45
N LEU A 152 6.07 -14.51 -17.38
CA LEU A 152 4.94 -14.12 -16.52
C LEU A 152 3.86 -13.37 -17.29
N LEU A 153 4.26 -12.50 -18.24
CA LEU A 153 3.29 -11.77 -19.05
C LEU A 153 2.51 -12.72 -19.98
N ALA A 154 3.16 -13.70 -20.55
CA ALA A 154 2.50 -14.73 -21.35
C ALA A 154 1.52 -15.57 -20.50
N ASP A 155 1.91 -15.95 -19.29
CA ASP A 155 1.08 -16.71 -18.34
C ASP A 155 -0.18 -15.90 -17.91
N VAL A 156 -0.09 -14.55 -17.88
CA VAL A 156 -1.21 -13.64 -17.55
C VAL A 156 -2.20 -13.49 -18.73
N GLN A 157 -1.73 -13.68 -19.97
CA GLN A 157 -2.52 -13.52 -21.19
C GLN A 157 -3.19 -14.82 -21.68
N ALA A 158 -2.84 -15.96 -21.09
CA ALA A 158 -3.37 -17.28 -21.43
C ALA A 158 -4.72 -17.58 -20.77
#